data_70f840bfc41ab3116a3ec348ab2b0a5f
#
_entry.id   70f840bfc41ab3116a3ec348ab2b0a5f
#
_cell.length_a   1.000
_cell.length_b   1.000
_cell.length_c   1.000
_cell.angle_alpha   90.00
_cell.angle_beta   90.00
_cell.angle_gamma   90.00
#
_symmetry.space_group_name_H-M   'P 1'
#
loop_
_entity.id
_entity.type
_entity.pdbx_description
1 polymer ?
#
loop_
_entity_poly.entity_id
_entity_poly.type
_entity_poly.pdbx_seq_one_letter_code
_entity_poly.pdbx_strand_id
1 'polypeptide(L)'
;MLNIFSKEYKAAKKAKEIIKETKLVLKKNRSKISPDVVSIIEQKVGNLERALSSQNYQDILKTTEDLEIASSDYLSKYKKSKLRQNIEALAFAIIFALIIRTFVFQPFKIPSGSMIPTLLVGDHLLVNKFVYGTKIPFTDIEIFPIEEIKRGDVIVFTYPNNENDQSKNGLYYIKRVIGLPGDDIDLNDRKLVVNGDEVPLEYIGDYSDARNSEQFDEYKEDLFGEDHTVIFRKGKENTNRGSYIPVTKVPEGSVFVMGDNRDNSQDSRFWGFVPIENIAGKAFLIHWSWDFGNPDLVNKVRWDRILSGIN
;
A
#
# COMPACT_ATOMS: atom_id res chain seq x y z
N MET A 1 -9.42 -31.07 27.25
CA MET A 1 -8.93 -30.54 25.96
C MET A 1 -7.78 -31.46 25.49
N LEU A 2 -7.97 -32.10 24.33
CA LEU A 2 -6.89 -32.92 23.72
C LEU A 2 -5.70 -31.99 23.42
N ASN A 3 -4.49 -32.42 23.87
CA ASN A 3 -3.27 -31.68 23.57
C ASN A 3 -3.09 -31.61 22.05
N ILE A 4 -2.93 -30.40 21.50
CA ILE A 4 -2.81 -30.12 20.04
C ILE A 4 -1.71 -30.96 19.36
N PHE A 5 -0.75 -31.44 20.16
CA PHE A 5 0.36 -32.25 19.70
C PHE A 5 0.15 -33.76 19.93
N SER A 6 -0.98 -34.18 20.51
CA SER A 6 -1.25 -35.60 20.74
C SER A 6 -1.51 -36.35 19.43
N LYS A 7 -1.21 -37.68 19.46
CA LYS A 7 -1.48 -38.56 18.29
C LYS A 7 -2.96 -38.61 17.97
N GLU A 8 -3.81 -38.61 19.00
CA GLU A 8 -5.28 -38.61 18.89
C GLU A 8 -5.79 -37.35 18.21
N TYR A 9 -5.27 -36.17 18.58
CA TYR A 9 -5.64 -34.89 17.95
C TYR A 9 -5.29 -34.90 16.46
N LYS A 10 -4.06 -35.33 16.11
CA LYS A 10 -3.62 -35.39 14.72
C LYS A 10 -4.46 -36.37 13.89
N ALA A 11 -4.80 -37.53 14.44
CA ALA A 11 -5.67 -38.51 13.78
C ALA A 11 -7.08 -37.93 13.55
N ALA A 12 -7.69 -37.34 14.58
CA ALA A 12 -9.00 -36.72 14.47
C ALA A 12 -9.02 -35.54 13.48
N LYS A 13 -7.96 -34.73 13.42
CA LYS A 13 -7.81 -33.67 12.43
C LYS A 13 -7.72 -34.23 11.02
N LYS A 14 -6.89 -35.24 10.77
CA LYS A 14 -6.76 -35.92 9.48
C LYS A 14 -8.10 -36.52 9.04
N ALA A 15 -8.80 -37.20 9.94
CA ALA A 15 -10.11 -37.78 9.67
C ALA A 15 -11.14 -36.74 9.22
N LYS A 16 -11.21 -35.59 9.92
CA LYS A 16 -12.11 -34.48 9.55
C LYS A 16 -11.79 -33.89 8.16
N GLU A 17 -10.50 -33.76 7.84
CA GLU A 17 -10.04 -33.26 6.53
C GLU A 17 -10.48 -34.23 5.40
N ILE A 18 -10.29 -35.52 5.60
CA ILE A 18 -10.69 -36.56 4.61
C ILE A 18 -12.21 -36.57 4.40
N ILE A 19 -13.01 -36.52 5.49
CA ILE A 19 -14.48 -36.41 5.38
C ILE A 19 -14.85 -35.19 4.54
N LYS A 20 -14.27 -34.03 4.87
CA LYS A 20 -14.57 -32.77 4.17
C LYS A 20 -14.23 -32.86 2.68
N GLU A 21 -13.05 -33.39 2.34
CA GLU A 21 -12.61 -33.58 0.95
C GLU A 21 -13.54 -34.53 0.21
N THR A 22 -13.83 -35.69 0.82
CA THR A 22 -14.68 -36.73 0.21
C THR A 22 -16.09 -36.22 -0.04
N LYS A 23 -16.71 -35.54 0.93
CA LYS A 23 -18.05 -34.93 0.78
C LYS A 23 -18.06 -33.86 -0.33
N LEU A 24 -16.97 -33.07 -0.44
CA LEU A 24 -16.86 -32.06 -1.50
C LEU A 24 -16.79 -32.68 -2.90
N VAL A 25 -16.01 -33.76 -3.05
CA VAL A 25 -15.90 -34.49 -4.33
C VAL A 25 -17.23 -35.11 -4.71
N LEU A 26 -17.92 -35.76 -3.77
CA LEU A 26 -19.24 -36.30 -3.98
C LEU A 26 -20.25 -35.22 -4.39
N LYS A 27 -20.34 -34.13 -3.65
CA LYS A 27 -21.25 -33.01 -3.95
C LYS A 27 -21.06 -32.46 -5.35
N LYS A 28 -19.78 -32.24 -5.76
CA LYS A 28 -19.48 -31.66 -7.07
C LYS A 28 -19.69 -32.58 -8.25
N ASN A 29 -19.62 -33.89 -8.02
CA ASN A 29 -19.65 -34.87 -9.11
C ASN A 29 -20.80 -35.88 -8.96
N ARG A 30 -21.79 -35.63 -8.11
CA ARG A 30 -22.88 -36.56 -7.78
C ARG A 30 -23.60 -37.09 -9.02
N SER A 31 -23.83 -36.28 -10.04
CA SER A 31 -24.43 -36.69 -11.31
C SER A 31 -23.58 -37.57 -12.22
N LYS A 32 -22.27 -37.67 -11.94
CA LYS A 32 -21.30 -38.44 -12.73
C LYS A 32 -20.85 -39.72 -12.03
N ILE A 33 -21.23 -39.91 -10.78
CA ILE A 33 -20.88 -41.06 -9.94
C ILE A 33 -22.10 -41.96 -9.85
N SER A 34 -21.91 -43.29 -10.02
CA SER A 34 -23.03 -44.25 -9.91
C SER A 34 -23.64 -44.21 -8.49
N PRO A 35 -24.96 -44.41 -8.36
CA PRO A 35 -25.63 -44.40 -7.07
C PRO A 35 -25.06 -45.38 -6.06
N ASP A 36 -24.64 -46.58 -6.52
CA ASP A 36 -24.01 -47.59 -5.66
C ASP A 36 -22.70 -47.09 -5.03
N VAL A 37 -21.85 -46.46 -5.81
CA VAL A 37 -20.60 -45.88 -5.31
C VAL A 37 -20.87 -44.74 -4.34
N VAL A 38 -21.86 -43.90 -4.63
CA VAL A 38 -22.28 -42.84 -3.71
C VAL A 38 -22.67 -43.43 -2.35
N SER A 39 -23.50 -44.50 -2.37
CA SER A 39 -23.96 -45.19 -1.14
C SER A 39 -22.79 -45.76 -0.35
N ILE A 40 -21.84 -46.43 -1.01
CA ILE A 40 -20.66 -47.03 -0.39
C ILE A 40 -19.81 -45.92 0.31
N ILE A 41 -19.58 -44.83 -0.36
CA ILE A 41 -18.77 -43.72 0.19
C ILE A 41 -19.51 -43.01 1.32
N GLU A 42 -20.81 -42.76 1.19
CA GLU A 42 -21.62 -42.14 2.24
C GLU A 42 -21.63 -43.04 3.51
N GLN A 43 -21.71 -44.36 3.36
CA GLN A 43 -21.65 -45.33 4.46
C GLN A 43 -20.28 -45.26 5.16
N LYS A 44 -19.15 -45.23 4.40
CA LYS A 44 -17.80 -45.13 4.95
C LYS A 44 -17.59 -43.79 5.69
N VAL A 45 -18.10 -42.70 5.14
CA VAL A 45 -18.08 -41.38 5.81
C VAL A 45 -18.86 -41.44 7.11
N GLY A 46 -20.08 -42.03 7.14
CA GLY A 46 -20.87 -42.18 8.35
C GLY A 46 -20.19 -43.04 9.42
N ASN A 47 -19.43 -44.08 9.01
CA ASN A 47 -18.64 -44.88 9.93
C ASN A 47 -17.53 -44.07 10.60
N LEU A 48 -16.82 -43.27 9.83
CA LEU A 48 -15.75 -42.41 10.36
C LEU A 48 -16.29 -41.25 11.25
N GLU A 49 -17.47 -40.71 10.92
CA GLU A 49 -18.14 -39.70 11.77
C GLU A 49 -18.54 -40.30 13.12
N ARG A 50 -19.03 -41.57 13.15
CA ARG A 50 -19.34 -42.27 14.38
C ARG A 50 -18.08 -42.57 15.21
N ALA A 51 -17.00 -43.02 14.57
CA ALA A 51 -15.69 -43.23 15.24
C ALA A 51 -15.13 -41.93 15.84
N LEU A 52 -15.28 -40.79 15.17
CA LEU A 52 -14.90 -39.48 15.72
C LEU A 52 -15.75 -39.10 16.95
N SER A 53 -17.04 -39.45 16.95
CA SER A 53 -17.93 -39.17 18.06
C SER A 53 -17.66 -40.07 19.28
N SER A 54 -17.24 -41.30 19.07
CA SER A 54 -16.84 -42.22 20.16
C SER A 54 -15.47 -41.92 20.76
N GLN A 55 -14.68 -41.05 20.11
CA GLN A 55 -13.32 -40.70 20.50
C GLN A 55 -12.36 -41.87 20.63
N ASN A 56 -12.68 -43.04 20.06
CA ASN A 56 -11.83 -44.21 20.06
C ASN A 56 -10.72 -44.06 19.00
N TYR A 57 -9.49 -43.90 19.45
CA TYR A 57 -8.35 -43.67 18.58
C TYR A 57 -8.13 -44.80 17.54
N GLN A 58 -8.27 -46.06 17.93
CA GLN A 58 -8.08 -47.20 17.03
C GLN A 58 -9.17 -47.23 15.94
N ASP A 59 -10.41 -46.96 16.31
CA ASP A 59 -11.52 -46.94 15.38
C ASP A 59 -11.39 -45.73 14.39
N ILE A 60 -10.92 -44.60 14.87
CA ILE A 60 -10.64 -43.45 14.02
C ILE A 60 -9.59 -43.79 12.97
N LEU A 61 -8.48 -44.45 13.38
CA LEU A 61 -7.42 -44.84 12.45
C LEU A 61 -7.94 -45.80 11.38
N LYS A 62 -8.59 -46.89 11.81
CA LYS A 62 -9.13 -47.92 10.91
C LYS A 62 -10.14 -47.39 9.94
N THR A 63 -11.15 -46.63 10.42
CA THR A 63 -12.20 -46.08 9.57
C THR A 63 -11.66 -44.94 8.66
N THR A 64 -10.61 -44.24 9.06
CA THR A 64 -9.90 -43.28 8.20
C THR A 64 -9.25 -43.98 7.02
N GLU A 65 -8.49 -45.04 7.28
CA GLU A 65 -7.86 -45.87 6.26
C GLU A 65 -8.88 -46.46 5.28
N ASP A 66 -9.98 -47.03 5.81
CA ASP A 66 -11.07 -47.58 5.02
C ASP A 66 -11.68 -46.53 4.06
N LEU A 67 -11.88 -45.30 4.53
CA LEU A 67 -12.40 -44.21 3.70
C LEU A 67 -11.35 -43.71 2.67
N GLU A 68 -10.06 -43.66 3.06
CA GLU A 68 -8.98 -43.30 2.14
C GLU A 68 -8.90 -44.29 0.96
N ILE A 69 -8.91 -45.61 1.26
CA ILE A 69 -8.90 -46.66 0.23
C ILE A 69 -10.11 -46.52 -0.68
N ALA A 70 -11.33 -46.50 -0.13
CA ALA A 70 -12.55 -46.38 -0.93
C ALA A 70 -12.55 -45.07 -1.75
N SER A 71 -12.09 -43.97 -1.18
CA SER A 71 -11.98 -42.70 -1.89
C SER A 71 -10.95 -42.74 -3.01
N SER A 72 -9.85 -43.49 -2.83
CA SER A 72 -8.85 -43.74 -3.89
C SER A 72 -9.39 -44.56 -5.03
N ASP A 73 -10.07 -45.65 -4.70
CA ASP A 73 -10.57 -46.61 -5.71
C ASP A 73 -11.71 -46.02 -6.56
N TYR A 74 -12.66 -45.36 -5.93
CA TYR A 74 -13.86 -44.90 -6.60
C TYR A 74 -13.84 -43.43 -7.01
N LEU A 75 -13.14 -42.57 -6.30
CA LEU A 75 -13.19 -41.13 -6.50
C LEU A 75 -11.93 -40.51 -7.09
N SER A 76 -10.85 -41.28 -7.31
CA SER A 76 -9.57 -40.72 -7.80
C SER A 76 -9.71 -39.95 -9.09
N LYS A 77 -10.52 -40.45 -10.05
CA LYS A 77 -10.76 -39.78 -11.35
C LYS A 77 -11.55 -38.46 -11.23
N TYR A 78 -12.23 -38.24 -10.13
CA TYR A 78 -12.99 -37.02 -9.85
C TYR A 78 -12.22 -36.04 -8.96
N LYS A 79 -11.12 -36.45 -8.36
CA LYS A 79 -10.23 -35.58 -7.60
C LYS A 79 -9.36 -34.77 -8.55
N LYS A 80 -9.23 -33.48 -8.28
CA LYS A 80 -8.21 -32.67 -8.98
C LYS A 80 -6.82 -33.13 -8.58
N SER A 81 -5.92 -33.26 -9.52
CA SER A 81 -4.53 -33.55 -9.19
C SER A 81 -3.95 -32.46 -8.27
N LYS A 82 -3.04 -32.82 -7.37
CA LYS A 82 -2.36 -31.86 -6.47
C LYS A 82 -1.68 -30.74 -7.26
N LEU A 83 -1.11 -31.07 -8.41
CA LEU A 83 -0.50 -30.07 -9.30
C LEU A 83 -1.53 -29.04 -9.77
N ARG A 84 -2.70 -29.48 -10.23
CA ARG A 84 -3.78 -28.58 -10.66
C ARG A 84 -4.30 -27.71 -9.53
N GLN A 85 -4.44 -28.25 -8.32
CA GLN A 85 -4.84 -27.48 -7.13
C GLN A 85 -3.82 -26.40 -6.79
N ASN A 86 -2.52 -26.73 -6.84
CA ASN A 86 -1.45 -25.77 -6.59
C ASN A 86 -1.40 -24.67 -7.67
N ILE A 87 -1.59 -25.01 -8.95
CA ILE A 87 -1.65 -24.03 -10.03
C ILE A 87 -2.85 -23.11 -9.86
N GLU A 88 -4.04 -23.64 -9.54
CA GLU A 88 -5.24 -22.83 -9.30
C GLU A 88 -5.05 -21.89 -8.09
N ALA A 89 -4.45 -22.38 -7.00
CA ALA A 89 -4.14 -21.56 -5.82
C ALA A 89 -3.12 -20.45 -6.14
N LEU A 90 -2.06 -20.78 -6.88
CA LEU A 90 -1.07 -19.81 -7.32
C LEU A 90 -1.69 -18.77 -8.26
N ALA A 91 -2.48 -19.19 -9.24
CA ALA A 91 -3.18 -18.28 -10.14
C ALA A 91 -4.12 -17.34 -9.38
N PHE A 92 -4.88 -17.86 -8.41
CA PHE A 92 -5.73 -17.03 -7.55
C PHE A 92 -4.91 -16.01 -6.75
N ALA A 93 -3.80 -16.44 -6.15
CA ALA A 93 -2.91 -15.55 -5.38
C ALA A 93 -2.33 -14.43 -6.27
N ILE A 94 -1.89 -14.78 -7.51
CA ILE A 94 -1.38 -13.80 -8.47
C ILE A 94 -2.46 -12.81 -8.88
N ILE A 95 -3.66 -13.31 -9.24
CA ILE A 95 -4.78 -12.43 -9.62
C ILE A 95 -5.15 -11.50 -8.48
N PHE A 96 -5.24 -12.03 -7.25
CA PHE A 96 -5.55 -11.24 -6.05
C PHE A 96 -4.48 -10.17 -5.78
N ALA A 97 -3.20 -10.54 -5.89
CA ALA A 97 -2.09 -9.58 -5.75
C ALA A 97 -2.12 -8.50 -6.83
N LEU A 98 -2.45 -8.87 -8.09
CA LEU A 98 -2.60 -7.91 -9.18
C LEU A 98 -3.76 -6.95 -8.95
N ILE A 99 -4.89 -7.44 -8.42
CA ILE A 99 -6.04 -6.59 -8.05
C ILE A 99 -5.61 -5.58 -6.98
N ILE A 100 -4.98 -6.04 -5.90
CA ILE A 100 -4.49 -5.14 -4.83
C ILE A 100 -3.53 -4.11 -5.41
N ARG A 101 -2.52 -4.55 -6.17
CA ARG A 101 -1.52 -3.64 -6.78
C ARG A 101 -2.15 -2.62 -7.72
N THR A 102 -3.15 -3.02 -8.51
CA THR A 102 -3.76 -2.14 -9.51
C THR A 102 -4.72 -1.14 -8.88
N PHE A 103 -5.47 -1.57 -7.87
CA PHE A 103 -6.57 -0.78 -7.34
C PHE A 103 -6.27 -0.15 -5.98
N VAL A 104 -5.46 -0.76 -5.11
CA VAL A 104 -5.30 -0.30 -3.73
C VAL A 104 -4.01 0.48 -3.53
N PHE A 105 -2.87 -0.12 -3.83
CA PHE A 105 -1.57 0.47 -3.56
C PHE A 105 -0.70 0.51 -4.80
N GLN A 106 -0.17 1.69 -5.10
CA GLN A 106 0.80 1.87 -6.17
C GLN A 106 2.19 2.18 -5.57
N PRO A 107 3.22 1.38 -5.91
CA PRO A 107 4.58 1.69 -5.53
C PRO A 107 5.16 2.80 -6.41
N PHE A 108 5.85 3.76 -5.78
CA PHE A 108 6.61 4.82 -6.43
C PHE A 108 8.03 4.86 -5.90
N LYS A 109 8.97 5.23 -6.77
CA LYS A 109 10.36 5.46 -6.40
C LYS A 109 10.64 6.96 -6.37
N ILE A 110 11.38 7.42 -5.36
CA ILE A 110 11.79 8.82 -5.25
C ILE A 110 13.08 9.08 -6.03
N PRO A 111 13.02 9.82 -7.14
CA PRO A 111 14.18 10.10 -7.97
C PRO A 111 14.89 11.42 -7.61
N SER A 112 14.24 12.32 -6.88
CA SER A 112 14.74 13.68 -6.61
C SER A 112 14.71 14.04 -5.13
N GLY A 113 15.49 15.04 -4.74
CA GLY A 113 15.61 15.49 -3.36
C GLY A 113 14.61 16.58 -2.94
N SER A 114 13.55 16.83 -3.70
CA SER A 114 12.61 17.94 -3.42
C SER A 114 11.79 17.78 -2.14
N MET A 115 11.72 16.56 -1.60
CA MET A 115 10.97 16.22 -0.38
C MET A 115 11.92 15.84 0.79
N ILE A 116 13.21 16.10 0.67
CA ILE A 116 14.16 15.97 1.80
C ILE A 116 13.77 16.99 2.88
N PRO A 117 13.78 16.61 4.17
CA PRO A 117 14.28 15.37 4.76
C PRO A 117 13.25 14.24 4.83
N THR A 118 11.97 14.54 4.61
CA THR A 118 10.88 13.57 4.73
C THR A 118 11.09 12.36 3.83
N LEU A 119 11.41 12.59 2.56
CA LEU A 119 11.67 11.53 1.58
C LEU A 119 13.07 11.69 0.97
N LEU A 120 13.83 10.61 1.00
CA LEU A 120 15.17 10.57 0.44
C LEU A 120 15.20 9.96 -0.96
N VAL A 121 16.14 10.40 -1.79
CA VAL A 121 16.37 9.74 -3.09
C VAL A 121 16.69 8.27 -2.87
N GLY A 122 15.96 7.40 -3.54
CA GLY A 122 16.06 5.94 -3.38
C GLY A 122 15.03 5.33 -2.44
N ASP A 123 14.17 6.14 -1.81
CA ASP A 123 12.99 5.62 -1.12
C ASP A 123 11.98 5.07 -2.12
N HIS A 124 11.34 3.98 -1.74
CA HIS A 124 10.23 3.37 -2.45
C HIS A 124 8.98 3.43 -1.57
N LEU A 125 7.96 4.12 -2.07
CA LEU A 125 6.75 4.44 -1.34
C LEU A 125 5.60 3.55 -1.74
N LEU A 126 4.64 3.38 -0.83
CA LEU A 126 3.29 2.95 -1.16
C LEU A 126 2.36 4.16 -1.13
N VAL A 127 1.58 4.29 -2.19
CA VAL A 127 0.57 5.34 -2.36
C VAL A 127 -0.80 4.70 -2.35
N ASN A 128 -1.67 5.19 -1.48
CA ASN A 128 -3.07 4.78 -1.40
C ASN A 128 -3.87 5.56 -2.43
N LYS A 129 -4.40 4.87 -3.43
CA LYS A 129 -5.17 5.47 -4.53
C LYS A 129 -6.63 5.76 -4.17
N PHE A 130 -7.17 5.04 -3.19
CA PHE A 130 -8.59 5.14 -2.83
C PHE A 130 -8.90 6.23 -1.82
N VAL A 131 -7.88 6.73 -1.12
CA VAL A 131 -8.12 7.61 0.03
C VAL A 131 -8.94 8.85 -0.34
N TYR A 132 -8.69 9.43 -1.52
CA TYR A 132 -9.40 10.63 -2.00
C TYR A 132 -10.48 10.36 -3.04
N GLY A 133 -10.94 9.11 -3.13
CA GLY A 133 -11.84 8.67 -4.19
C GLY A 133 -11.09 8.39 -5.50
N THR A 134 -11.62 7.51 -6.30
CA THR A 134 -11.07 7.21 -7.64
C THR A 134 -12.15 6.57 -8.50
N LYS A 135 -12.01 6.70 -9.82
CA LYS A 135 -12.81 5.92 -10.76
C LYS A 135 -12.21 4.53 -10.92
N ILE A 136 -13.07 3.51 -10.92
CA ILE A 136 -12.62 2.16 -11.26
C ILE A 136 -12.19 2.17 -12.73
N PRO A 137 -10.93 1.78 -13.04
CA PRO A 137 -10.45 1.73 -14.41
C PRO A 137 -11.42 0.96 -15.33
N PHE A 138 -11.66 1.51 -16.51
CA PHE A 138 -12.58 0.96 -17.54
C PHE A 138 -14.07 0.95 -17.16
N THR A 139 -14.48 1.71 -16.12
CA THR A 139 -15.90 1.88 -15.73
C THR A 139 -16.18 3.33 -15.38
N ASP A 140 -17.47 3.71 -15.36
CA ASP A 140 -17.92 5.03 -14.89
C ASP A 140 -18.23 5.02 -13.37
N ILE A 141 -17.85 3.95 -12.66
CA ILE A 141 -18.12 3.83 -11.24
C ILE A 141 -17.08 4.64 -10.47
N GLU A 142 -17.54 5.63 -9.74
CA GLU A 142 -16.74 6.41 -8.79
C GLU A 142 -16.79 5.74 -7.41
N ILE A 143 -15.61 5.54 -6.81
CA ILE A 143 -15.51 5.16 -5.40
C ILE A 143 -15.49 6.45 -4.60
N PHE A 144 -16.42 6.56 -3.65
CA PHE A 144 -16.47 7.72 -2.76
C PHE A 144 -15.15 7.85 -1.97
N PRO A 145 -14.67 9.09 -1.74
CA PRO A 145 -13.48 9.33 -0.94
C PRO A 145 -13.68 8.77 0.48
N ILE A 146 -12.63 8.13 0.99
CA ILE A 146 -12.57 7.64 2.38
C ILE A 146 -12.21 8.80 3.30
N GLU A 147 -11.33 9.69 2.83
CA GLU A 147 -10.87 10.88 3.54
C GLU A 147 -10.89 12.08 2.58
N GLU A 148 -11.07 13.26 3.15
CA GLU A 148 -10.81 14.51 2.45
C GLU A 148 -9.32 14.81 2.42
N ILE A 149 -8.87 15.57 1.42
CA ILE A 149 -7.50 16.06 1.34
C ILE A 149 -7.28 17.04 2.51
N LYS A 150 -6.18 16.88 3.23
CA LYS A 150 -5.80 17.74 4.35
C LYS A 150 -4.49 18.46 4.07
N ARG A 151 -4.30 19.61 4.76
CA ARG A 151 -2.96 20.21 4.83
C ARG A 151 -2.01 19.22 5.50
N GLY A 152 -0.76 19.21 5.07
CA GLY A 152 0.24 18.25 5.53
C GLY A 152 0.26 16.94 4.74
N ASP A 153 -0.80 16.56 4.03
CA ASP A 153 -0.82 15.33 3.23
C ASP A 153 0.28 15.34 2.16
N VAL A 154 1.09 14.28 2.13
CA VAL A 154 2.06 14.07 1.05
C VAL A 154 1.37 13.32 -0.08
N ILE A 155 1.18 14.00 -1.22
CA ILE A 155 0.43 13.47 -2.35
C ILE A 155 1.31 13.18 -3.56
N VAL A 156 0.97 12.13 -4.30
CA VAL A 156 1.49 11.87 -5.65
C VAL A 156 0.42 12.31 -6.66
N PHE A 157 0.84 13.05 -7.67
CA PHE A 157 -0.06 13.59 -8.69
C PHE A 157 0.64 13.63 -10.06
N THR A 158 -0.13 13.66 -11.12
CA THR A 158 0.38 13.96 -12.47
C THR A 158 0.63 15.45 -12.59
N TYR A 159 1.80 15.83 -13.15
CA TYR A 159 2.13 17.23 -13.38
C TYR A 159 0.99 17.93 -14.13
N PRO A 160 0.52 19.10 -13.65
CA PRO A 160 -0.54 19.82 -14.32
C PRO A 160 -0.14 20.16 -15.75
N ASN A 161 -1.07 19.96 -16.70
CA ASN A 161 -0.80 20.27 -18.08
C ASN A 161 -0.40 21.75 -18.21
N ASN A 162 0.83 21.98 -18.64
CA ASN A 162 1.40 23.30 -18.82
C ASN A 162 1.82 23.44 -20.29
N GLU A 163 1.23 24.43 -20.96
CA GLU A 163 1.54 24.70 -22.37
C GLU A 163 3.01 25.14 -22.55
N ASN A 164 3.60 25.75 -21.51
CA ASN A 164 4.98 26.24 -21.53
C ASN A 164 6.03 25.14 -21.31
N ASP A 165 5.64 23.97 -20.77
CA ASP A 165 6.57 22.86 -20.52
C ASP A 165 5.86 21.50 -20.73
N GLN A 166 5.56 21.20 -21.97
CA GLN A 166 4.88 19.95 -22.35
C GLN A 166 5.70 18.69 -22.05
N SER A 167 7.03 18.82 -21.85
CA SER A 167 7.91 17.68 -21.55
C SER A 167 7.60 17.04 -20.20
N LYS A 168 6.96 17.74 -19.29
CA LYS A 168 6.59 17.27 -17.95
C LYS A 168 5.18 16.72 -17.86
N ASN A 169 4.36 16.95 -18.88
CA ASN A 169 2.96 16.51 -18.89
C ASN A 169 2.89 14.96 -18.70
N GLY A 170 2.04 14.54 -17.76
CA GLY A 170 1.88 13.13 -17.43
C GLY A 170 2.97 12.51 -16.54
N LEU A 171 4.03 13.26 -16.18
CA LEU A 171 5.01 12.81 -15.20
C LEU A 171 4.41 12.88 -13.79
N TYR A 172 4.77 11.90 -12.96
CA TYR A 172 4.37 11.90 -11.55
C TYR A 172 5.30 12.77 -10.71
N TYR A 173 4.70 13.61 -9.88
CA TYR A 173 5.35 14.44 -8.88
C TYR A 173 4.86 14.06 -7.49
N ILE A 174 5.68 14.34 -6.48
CA ILE A 174 5.32 14.16 -5.07
C ILE A 174 5.61 15.46 -4.32
N LYS A 175 4.60 15.95 -3.59
CA LYS A 175 4.69 17.19 -2.80
C LYS A 175 3.75 17.12 -1.61
N ARG A 176 3.94 18.05 -0.67
CA ARG A 176 3.07 18.25 0.48
C ARG A 176 1.99 19.27 0.17
N VAL A 177 0.75 18.98 0.57
CA VAL A 177 -0.39 19.90 0.49
C VAL A 177 -0.22 20.99 1.54
N ILE A 178 -0.20 22.23 1.08
CA ILE A 178 -0.09 23.43 1.92
C ILE A 178 -1.42 24.18 1.97
N GLY A 179 -2.05 24.38 0.80
CA GLY A 179 -3.32 25.07 0.68
C GLY A 179 -4.40 24.19 0.08
N LEU A 180 -5.60 24.31 0.64
CA LEU A 180 -6.83 23.65 0.21
C LEU A 180 -7.67 24.58 -0.68
N PRO A 181 -8.68 24.07 -1.41
CA PRO A 181 -9.57 24.91 -2.19
C PRO A 181 -10.15 26.06 -1.36
N GLY A 182 -10.05 27.27 -1.89
CA GLY A 182 -10.55 28.49 -1.25
C GLY A 182 -9.58 29.17 -0.28
N ASP A 183 -8.44 28.54 0.07
CA ASP A 183 -7.41 29.16 0.94
C ASP A 183 -6.73 30.35 0.25
N ASP A 184 -6.35 31.34 1.02
CA ASP A 184 -5.45 32.42 0.63
C ASP A 184 -4.03 32.08 1.11
N ILE A 185 -3.10 31.94 0.16
CA ILE A 185 -1.70 31.62 0.43
C ILE A 185 -0.84 32.86 0.18
N ASP A 186 -0.02 33.22 1.14
CA ASP A 186 1.00 34.25 1.03
C ASP A 186 2.37 33.68 1.46
N LEU A 187 3.41 34.01 0.76
CA LEU A 187 4.77 33.62 1.11
C LEU A 187 5.70 34.81 0.96
N ASN A 188 6.37 35.17 2.04
CA ASN A 188 7.38 36.20 2.04
C ASN A 188 8.66 35.64 2.68
N ASP A 189 9.64 35.35 1.85
CA ASP A 189 10.84 34.61 2.20
C ASP A 189 10.50 33.22 2.81
N ARG A 190 10.80 33.00 4.08
CA ARG A 190 10.51 31.75 4.80
C ARG A 190 9.15 31.78 5.53
N LYS A 191 8.46 32.93 5.52
CA LYS A 191 7.19 33.11 6.22
C LYS A 191 6.02 32.71 5.33
N LEU A 192 5.48 31.55 5.61
CA LEU A 192 4.27 31.06 5.00
C LEU A 192 3.06 31.55 5.81
N VAL A 193 2.08 32.12 5.13
CA VAL A 193 0.81 32.56 5.73
C VAL A 193 -0.33 31.89 4.98
N VAL A 194 -1.25 31.32 5.72
CA VAL A 194 -2.46 30.68 5.17
C VAL A 194 -3.68 31.33 5.82
N ASN A 195 -4.56 31.91 5.02
CA ASN A 195 -5.78 32.58 5.48
C ASN A 195 -5.53 33.73 6.49
N GLY A 196 -4.35 34.35 6.41
CA GLY A 196 -3.94 35.43 7.28
C GLY A 196 -3.19 34.99 8.54
N ASP A 197 -3.13 33.69 8.82
CA ASP A 197 -2.39 33.13 9.94
C ASP A 197 -0.97 32.68 9.50
N GLU A 198 0.07 33.17 10.22
CA GLU A 198 1.45 32.76 9.98
C GLU A 198 1.64 31.30 10.43
N VAL A 199 2.20 30.47 9.56
CA VAL A 199 2.54 29.08 9.87
C VAL A 199 3.79 29.06 10.75
N PRO A 200 3.74 28.49 11.99
CA PRO A 200 4.87 28.45 12.89
C PRO A 200 6.02 27.66 12.30
N LEU A 201 7.23 28.23 12.42
CA LEU A 201 8.48 27.67 11.92
C LEU A 201 9.54 27.70 13.03
N GLU A 202 9.87 26.55 13.60
CA GLU A 202 10.84 26.40 14.69
C GLU A 202 12.15 25.82 14.16
N TYR A 203 13.27 26.53 14.37
CA TYR A 203 14.60 26.01 14.04
C TYR A 203 14.95 24.84 14.96
N ILE A 204 15.28 23.69 14.40
CA ILE A 204 15.60 22.47 15.15
C ILE A 204 17.05 22.01 14.98
N GLY A 205 17.77 22.53 14.00
CA GLY A 205 19.19 22.18 13.82
C GLY A 205 19.72 22.37 12.41
N ASP A 206 20.89 21.82 12.21
CA ASP A 206 21.57 21.79 10.92
C ASP A 206 21.32 20.45 10.24
N TYR A 207 20.94 20.48 8.97
CA TYR A 207 20.84 19.29 8.13
C TYR A 207 21.97 19.27 7.09
N SER A 208 22.64 18.13 6.97
CA SER A 208 23.63 17.88 5.91
C SER A 208 23.23 16.64 5.11
N ASP A 209 23.13 16.79 3.79
CA ASP A 209 22.96 15.65 2.90
C ASP A 209 24.35 15.06 2.58
N ALA A 210 24.60 13.82 3.00
CA ALA A 210 25.87 13.12 2.78
C ALA A 210 26.28 13.01 1.29
N ARG A 211 25.37 13.29 0.36
CA ARG A 211 25.59 13.18 -1.09
C ARG A 211 26.08 14.48 -1.73
N ASN A 212 25.92 15.57 -1.05
CA ASN A 212 26.41 16.87 -1.50
C ASN A 212 27.02 17.67 -0.32
N SER A 213 27.85 18.65 -0.63
CA SER A 213 28.45 19.52 0.38
C SER A 213 27.54 20.67 0.82
N GLU A 214 26.28 20.68 0.40
CA GLU A 214 25.36 21.75 0.75
C GLU A 214 24.92 21.60 2.21
N GLN A 215 24.86 22.72 2.91
CA GLN A 215 24.36 22.80 4.29
C GLN A 215 22.99 23.47 4.29
N PHE A 216 22.13 22.95 5.15
CA PHE A 216 20.77 23.41 5.30
C PHE A 216 20.48 23.73 6.76
N ASP A 217 19.60 24.69 6.98
CA ASP A 217 18.90 24.89 8.24
C ASP A 217 17.67 24.01 8.24
N GLU A 218 17.47 23.26 9.31
CA GLU A 218 16.33 22.37 9.50
C GLU A 218 15.33 23.02 10.45
N TYR A 219 14.06 22.99 10.05
CA TYR A 219 12.97 23.57 10.81
C TYR A 219 11.82 22.57 10.95
N LYS A 220 11.15 22.65 12.09
CA LYS A 220 9.84 22.07 12.30
C LYS A 220 8.80 23.11 11.88
N GLU A 221 7.93 22.75 10.96
CA GLU A 221 6.80 23.55 10.51
C GLU A 221 5.49 22.94 11.01
N ASP A 222 4.64 23.75 11.63
CA ASP A 222 3.33 23.34 12.12
C ASP A 222 2.22 23.86 11.18
N LEU A 223 1.71 23.00 10.32
CA LEU A 223 0.58 23.29 9.44
C LEU A 223 -0.74 23.09 10.19
N PHE A 224 -0.98 23.92 11.22
CA PHE A 224 -2.20 23.93 12.03
C PHE A 224 -2.51 22.58 12.70
N GLY A 225 -1.50 22.00 13.34
CA GLY A 225 -1.55 20.73 14.05
C GLY A 225 -0.96 19.53 13.30
N GLU A 226 -0.50 19.75 12.05
CA GLU A 226 0.21 18.74 11.26
C GLU A 226 1.70 19.10 11.17
N ASP A 227 2.45 18.60 12.15
CA ASP A 227 3.89 18.84 12.26
C ASP A 227 4.69 18.08 11.21
N HIS A 228 5.63 18.77 10.55
CA HIS A 228 6.59 18.14 9.65
C HIS A 228 7.90 18.91 9.60
N THR A 229 8.92 18.32 8.99
CA THR A 229 10.25 18.92 8.89
C THR A 229 10.48 19.50 7.50
N VAL A 230 11.03 20.71 7.44
CA VAL A 230 11.42 21.37 6.20
C VAL A 230 12.88 21.83 6.29
N ILE A 231 13.53 21.94 5.14
CA ILE A 231 14.91 22.45 5.07
C ILE A 231 15.04 23.63 4.11
N PHE A 232 15.90 24.56 4.49
CA PHE A 232 16.32 25.71 3.69
C PHE A 232 17.83 25.75 3.55
N ARG A 233 18.34 26.16 2.39
CA ARG A 233 19.78 26.30 2.19
C ARG A 233 20.35 27.42 3.06
N LYS A 234 21.51 27.17 3.69
CA LYS A 234 22.23 28.19 4.46
C LYS A 234 22.74 29.30 3.55
N GLY A 235 22.58 30.53 4.00
CA GLY A 235 23.09 31.71 3.32
C GLY A 235 22.39 32.08 2.01
N LYS A 236 21.18 31.55 1.79
CA LYS A 236 20.36 31.87 0.60
C LYS A 236 18.99 32.47 0.94
N GLU A 237 18.92 33.24 2.03
CA GLU A 237 17.74 34.01 2.35
C GLU A 237 17.43 35.01 1.23
N ASN A 238 16.15 35.14 0.86
CA ASN A 238 15.66 36.11 -0.13
C ASN A 238 16.24 36.02 -1.55
N THR A 239 16.99 34.96 -1.89
CA THR A 239 17.64 34.86 -3.21
C THR A 239 16.92 33.98 -4.21
N ASN A 240 15.91 33.24 -3.80
CA ASN A 240 15.23 32.28 -4.65
C ASN A 240 13.97 32.86 -5.31
N ARG A 241 13.76 32.50 -6.58
CA ARG A 241 12.63 32.93 -7.39
C ARG A 241 11.24 32.50 -6.84
N GLY A 242 11.18 31.62 -5.85
CA GLY A 242 9.98 31.16 -5.17
C GLY A 242 9.87 31.65 -3.72
N SER A 243 10.69 32.64 -3.32
CA SER A 243 10.67 33.20 -1.95
C SER A 243 9.53 34.18 -1.71
N TYR A 244 8.89 34.67 -2.77
CA TYR A 244 7.79 35.60 -2.66
C TYR A 244 6.60 35.16 -3.54
N ILE A 245 5.46 35.01 -2.92
CA ILE A 245 4.16 34.81 -3.57
C ILE A 245 3.21 35.82 -2.93
N PRO A 246 2.65 36.76 -3.71
CA PRO A 246 1.61 37.63 -3.20
C PRO A 246 0.38 36.81 -2.83
N VAL A 247 -0.45 37.32 -1.94
CA VAL A 247 -1.70 36.66 -1.55
C VAL A 247 -2.41 36.09 -2.79
N THR A 248 -2.46 34.77 -2.83
CA THR A 248 -2.97 34.03 -3.98
C THR A 248 -4.04 33.03 -3.51
N LYS A 249 -5.23 33.16 -4.06
CA LYS A 249 -6.35 32.28 -3.71
C LYS A 249 -6.24 30.95 -4.44
N VAL A 250 -6.33 29.85 -3.69
CA VAL A 250 -6.38 28.49 -4.25
C VAL A 250 -7.76 28.29 -4.91
N PRO A 251 -7.82 28.00 -6.22
CA PRO A 251 -9.08 27.77 -6.90
C PRO A 251 -9.85 26.57 -6.36
N GLU A 252 -11.18 26.62 -6.48
CA GLU A 252 -12.00 25.44 -6.24
C GLU A 252 -11.56 24.26 -7.09
N GLY A 253 -11.54 23.05 -6.49
CA GLY A 253 -11.10 21.83 -7.18
C GLY A 253 -9.59 21.73 -7.39
N SER A 254 -8.77 22.58 -6.73
CA SER A 254 -7.32 22.54 -6.80
C SER A 254 -6.69 22.64 -5.42
N VAL A 255 -5.42 22.24 -5.32
CA VAL A 255 -4.59 22.39 -4.09
C VAL A 255 -3.30 23.14 -4.42
N PHE A 256 -2.74 23.80 -3.40
CA PHE A 256 -1.41 24.39 -3.44
C PHE A 256 -0.43 23.48 -2.73
N VAL A 257 0.68 23.12 -3.39
CA VAL A 257 1.64 22.15 -2.86
C VAL A 257 3.06 22.69 -2.83
N MET A 258 3.84 22.29 -1.83
CA MET A 258 5.27 22.62 -1.74
C MET A 258 6.10 21.38 -1.44
N GLY A 259 7.38 21.43 -1.80
CA GLY A 259 8.35 20.44 -1.35
C GLY A 259 8.94 20.79 0.01
N ASP A 260 9.30 19.80 0.79
CA ASP A 260 9.90 19.97 2.12
C ASP A 260 11.36 20.52 2.02
N ASN A 261 12.05 20.24 0.91
CA ASN A 261 13.30 20.92 0.56
C ASN A 261 12.97 22.25 -0.15
N ARG A 262 12.65 23.26 0.64
CA ARG A 262 12.07 24.53 0.20
C ARG A 262 12.83 25.22 -0.92
N ASP A 263 14.14 25.24 -0.85
CA ASP A 263 15.01 25.92 -1.83
C ASP A 263 15.42 25.02 -3.01
N ASN A 264 15.03 23.74 -2.99
CA ASN A 264 15.34 22.78 -4.05
C ASN A 264 14.10 22.02 -4.54
N SER A 265 12.97 22.73 -4.62
CA SER A 265 11.72 22.15 -5.09
C SER A 265 11.11 23.02 -6.20
N GLN A 266 10.72 22.34 -7.28
CA GLN A 266 9.84 22.87 -8.30
C GLN A 266 8.40 22.47 -7.94
N ASP A 267 7.58 23.42 -7.48
CA ASP A 267 6.27 23.19 -6.93
C ASP A 267 5.29 24.33 -7.29
N SER A 268 4.17 24.43 -6.59
CA SER A 268 3.12 25.42 -6.89
C SER A 268 3.60 26.87 -6.91
N ARG A 269 4.71 27.17 -6.26
CA ARG A 269 5.34 28.49 -6.30
C ARG A 269 5.83 28.89 -7.70
N PHE A 270 6.03 27.91 -8.58
CA PHE A 270 6.59 28.12 -9.92
C PHE A 270 5.58 27.85 -11.04
N TRP A 271 4.75 26.83 -10.88
CA TRP A 271 3.85 26.37 -11.95
C TRP A 271 2.36 26.41 -11.57
N GLY A 272 2.01 26.88 -10.34
CA GLY A 272 0.63 27.09 -9.92
C GLY A 272 0.00 25.89 -9.21
N PHE A 273 -1.29 25.71 -9.40
CA PHE A 273 -2.11 24.78 -8.62
C PHE A 273 -2.17 23.37 -9.23
N VAL A 274 -2.42 22.39 -8.37
CA VAL A 274 -2.67 21.00 -8.78
C VAL A 274 -4.19 20.74 -8.76
N PRO A 275 -4.81 20.44 -9.91
CA PRO A 275 -6.18 19.98 -9.92
C PRO A 275 -6.34 18.70 -9.12
N ILE A 276 -7.39 18.58 -8.32
CA ILE A 276 -7.64 17.39 -7.48
C ILE A 276 -7.77 16.13 -8.34
N GLU A 277 -8.30 16.23 -9.53
CA GLU A 277 -8.40 15.13 -10.49
C GLU A 277 -7.03 14.57 -10.94
N ASN A 278 -5.96 15.36 -10.81
CA ASN A 278 -4.61 14.93 -11.13
C ASN A 278 -3.96 14.12 -10.00
N ILE A 279 -4.57 14.09 -8.81
CA ILE A 279 -4.01 13.40 -7.64
C ILE A 279 -4.15 11.88 -7.82
N ALA A 280 -3.03 11.20 -7.86
CA ALA A 280 -2.98 9.73 -7.93
C ALA A 280 -3.24 9.07 -6.58
N GLY A 281 -2.97 9.76 -5.46
CA GLY A 281 -3.23 9.29 -4.10
C GLY A 281 -2.28 9.86 -3.05
N LYS A 282 -2.48 9.41 -1.80
CA LYS A 282 -1.68 9.80 -0.62
C LYS A 282 -0.53 8.83 -0.42
N ALA A 283 0.69 9.34 -0.31
CA ALA A 283 1.84 8.58 0.12
C ALA A 283 1.74 8.36 1.64
N PHE A 284 1.88 7.12 2.10
CA PHE A 284 1.67 6.81 3.52
C PHE A 284 2.74 5.93 4.15
N LEU A 285 3.54 5.22 3.34
CA LEU A 285 4.51 4.26 3.85
C LEU A 285 5.74 4.19 2.94
N ILE A 286 6.93 4.19 3.52
CA ILE A 286 8.17 3.81 2.86
C ILE A 286 8.34 2.31 3.03
N HIS A 287 8.15 1.53 1.96
CA HIS A 287 8.26 0.07 2.06
C HIS A 287 9.67 -0.45 1.80
N TRP A 288 10.53 0.36 1.17
CA TRP A 288 11.92 0.06 0.90
C TRP A 288 12.74 1.34 0.75
N SER A 289 14.01 1.34 1.16
CA SER A 289 14.90 2.47 1.00
C SER A 289 16.30 2.02 0.61
N TRP A 290 16.84 2.62 -0.47
CA TRP A 290 18.12 2.26 -1.03
C TRP A 290 19.01 3.47 -1.23
N ASP A 291 20.20 3.46 -0.64
CA ASP A 291 21.20 4.51 -0.86
C ASP A 291 22.12 4.17 -2.04
N PHE A 292 21.84 4.77 -3.18
CA PHE A 292 22.63 4.57 -4.39
C PHE A 292 24.02 5.21 -4.30
N GLY A 293 24.23 6.18 -3.42
CA GLY A 293 25.52 6.86 -3.20
C GLY A 293 26.48 6.08 -2.31
N ASN A 294 25.99 5.11 -1.53
CA ASN A 294 26.83 4.33 -0.65
C ASN A 294 27.56 3.22 -1.43
N PRO A 295 28.90 3.14 -1.41
CA PRO A 295 29.65 2.10 -2.09
C PRO A 295 29.53 0.71 -1.42
N ASP A 296 29.23 0.68 -0.13
CA ASP A 296 29.13 -0.55 0.66
C ASP A 296 27.77 -1.22 0.44
N LEU A 297 27.77 -2.46 -0.09
CA LEU A 297 26.57 -3.21 -0.41
C LEU A 297 25.69 -3.51 0.81
N VAL A 298 26.29 -3.67 1.99
CA VAL A 298 25.56 -3.98 3.23
C VAL A 298 24.82 -2.75 3.75
N ASN A 299 25.49 -1.57 3.66
CA ASN A 299 24.99 -0.30 4.16
C ASN A 299 24.16 0.48 3.11
N LYS A 300 23.94 -0.09 1.92
CA LYS A 300 23.05 0.50 0.91
C LYS A 300 21.58 0.52 1.33
N VAL A 301 21.15 -0.44 2.14
CA VAL A 301 19.78 -0.48 2.63
C VAL A 301 19.65 0.37 3.88
N ARG A 302 18.77 1.37 3.84
CA ARG A 302 18.43 2.21 4.99
C ARG A 302 17.34 1.51 5.80
N TRP A 303 17.75 0.60 6.68
CA TRP A 303 16.85 -0.27 7.45
C TRP A 303 15.90 0.50 8.37
N ASP A 304 16.38 1.63 8.91
CA ASP A 304 15.64 2.56 9.77
C ASP A 304 14.45 3.21 9.06
N ARG A 305 14.45 3.25 7.72
CA ARG A 305 13.38 3.84 6.93
C ARG A 305 12.36 2.82 6.43
N ILE A 306 12.67 1.53 6.52
CA ILE A 306 11.75 0.48 6.03
C ILE A 306 10.54 0.38 6.97
N LEU A 307 9.34 0.42 6.39
CA LEU A 307 8.04 0.43 7.07
C LEU A 307 7.80 1.69 7.92
N SER A 308 8.55 2.79 7.66
CA SER A 308 8.25 4.07 8.30
C SER A 308 7.05 4.75 7.63
N GLY A 309 6.17 5.32 8.46
CA GLY A 309 5.06 6.15 8.01
C GLY A 309 5.55 7.46 7.39
N ILE A 310 4.74 8.06 6.53
CA ILE A 310 4.98 9.37 5.92
C ILE A 310 3.94 10.31 6.51
N ASN A 311 4.43 11.31 7.26
CA ASN A 311 3.62 12.38 7.87
C ASN A 311 3.93 13.70 7.17
#